data_5e9c5c6cd2e925aab4cc95f1247c14fa
#
_entry.id   5e9c5c6cd2e925aab4cc95f1247c14fa
#
_cell.length_a   1.000
_cell.length_b   1.000
_cell.length_c   1.000
_cell.angle_alpha   90.00
_cell.angle_beta   90.00
_cell.angle_gamma   90.00
#
_symmetry.space_group_name_H-M   'P 1'
#
loop_
_entity.id
_entity.type
_entity.pdbx_description
1 polymer ?
#
loop_
_entity_poly.entity_id
_entity_poly.type
_entity_poly.pdbx_seq_one_letter_code
_entity_poly.pdbx_strand_id
1 'polypeptide(L)'
;MEYKRLGDYIRPVDVRNRDLKVNLSQGICNAKYFQNPKQVADNPETHKIVRTGQFAYNRATTRNGEKISIALREGPDCTVSSAYQVFEIVDENQLDPKYLMMWFKRPEFDRLAIFYSHGSAHEFFEWDAMCEVRLPIPTLARQREIVSEYETLTLRIRLNEQMIAKLEETAQALYRKMFVDGVDKENLPEGWRLGTLGDIVDSYSKTHTFDKKELIFLNTSDILDGKILLHDYSEVEKMPGQAKKMIANGDILFSEIRPANKRFALVREEHPEDFVVSTKLMVLRTKKNIYGYSNLKVYFYLTQPDVLDDLQKQADGSSGTFPQITFEGNIRGREIFIADEKSEKEWEDCISVYYKCRWEKEQENEKLTELQSLLLARMGK
;
A
#
# COMPACT_ATOMS: atom_id res chain seq x y z
N MET A 1 6.83 -1.40 -34.84
CA MET A 1 5.38 -1.56 -35.12
C MET A 1 4.82 -0.26 -35.66
N GLU A 2 3.80 -0.32 -36.54
CA GLU A 2 3.11 0.88 -37.01
C GLU A 2 2.18 1.44 -35.91
N TYR A 3 2.29 2.73 -35.62
CA TYR A 3 1.44 3.43 -34.65
C TYR A 3 0.17 3.93 -35.34
N LYS A 4 -0.98 3.58 -34.81
CA LYS A 4 -2.29 3.97 -35.32
C LYS A 4 -2.94 5.00 -34.40
N ARG A 5 -3.78 5.84 -34.95
CA ARG A 5 -4.53 6.87 -34.23
C ARG A 5 -5.68 6.23 -33.45
N LEU A 6 -5.74 6.47 -32.13
CA LEU A 6 -6.74 5.86 -31.24
C LEU A 6 -8.17 6.23 -31.63
N GLY A 7 -8.39 7.46 -32.08
CA GLY A 7 -9.72 7.96 -32.50
C GLY A 7 -10.40 7.16 -33.60
N ASP A 8 -9.62 6.36 -34.37
CA ASP A 8 -10.19 5.49 -35.40
C ASP A 8 -10.79 4.19 -34.84
N TYR A 9 -10.54 3.90 -33.54
CA TYR A 9 -10.93 2.66 -32.86
C TYR A 9 -11.88 2.89 -31.68
N ILE A 10 -12.13 4.13 -31.27
CA ILE A 10 -12.98 4.47 -30.11
C ILE A 10 -14.07 5.47 -30.50
N ARG A 11 -15.17 5.46 -29.76
CA ARG A 11 -16.22 6.46 -29.89
C ARG A 11 -16.72 6.92 -28.53
N PRO A 12 -17.16 8.19 -28.41
CA PRO A 12 -17.70 8.71 -27.15
C PRO A 12 -19.09 8.12 -26.87
N VAL A 13 -19.41 7.99 -25.59
CA VAL A 13 -20.72 7.54 -25.10
C VAL A 13 -21.25 8.58 -24.11
N ASP A 14 -22.51 9.03 -24.26
CA ASP A 14 -23.16 9.97 -23.34
C ASP A 14 -24.58 9.53 -22.99
N VAL A 15 -24.69 8.38 -22.33
CA VAL A 15 -25.97 7.87 -21.83
C VAL A 15 -26.15 8.31 -20.38
N ARG A 16 -27.23 9.07 -20.13
CA ARG A 16 -27.58 9.58 -18.80
C ARG A 16 -28.50 8.64 -18.05
N ASN A 17 -28.34 8.58 -16.73
CA ASN A 17 -29.15 7.74 -15.83
C ASN A 17 -30.51 8.39 -15.49
N ARG A 18 -31.23 8.90 -16.49
CA ARG A 18 -32.46 9.69 -16.30
C ARG A 18 -33.59 8.91 -15.64
N ASP A 19 -33.64 7.62 -15.84
CA ASP A 19 -34.63 6.69 -15.26
C ASP A 19 -34.18 6.10 -13.93
N LEU A 20 -32.99 6.48 -13.43
CA LEU A 20 -32.40 6.05 -12.15
C LEU A 20 -32.31 4.52 -11.98
N LYS A 21 -32.21 3.77 -13.09
CA LYS A 21 -32.12 2.30 -13.02
C LYS A 21 -30.77 1.79 -12.56
N VAL A 22 -29.70 2.54 -12.77
CA VAL A 22 -28.35 2.18 -12.34
C VAL A 22 -28.05 2.86 -11.02
N ASN A 23 -28.04 2.11 -9.93
CA ASN A 23 -27.89 2.62 -8.56
C ASN A 23 -26.44 2.61 -8.06
N LEU A 24 -25.54 1.91 -8.75
CA LEU A 24 -24.13 1.82 -8.36
C LEU A 24 -23.39 3.09 -8.82
N SER A 25 -23.17 4.03 -7.90
CA SER A 25 -22.36 5.22 -8.19
C SER A 25 -20.90 4.95 -7.90
N GLN A 26 -20.00 5.28 -8.83
CA GLN A 26 -18.56 5.09 -8.69
C GLN A 26 -17.74 6.28 -9.16
N GLY A 27 -16.52 6.40 -8.63
CA GLY A 27 -15.47 7.27 -9.13
C GLY A 27 -14.32 6.44 -9.68
N ILE A 28 -13.30 7.10 -10.22
CA ILE A 28 -12.08 6.44 -10.71
C ILE A 28 -10.89 7.03 -9.96
N CYS A 29 -10.04 6.18 -9.39
CA CYS A 29 -8.83 6.61 -8.70
C CYS A 29 -7.63 6.72 -9.65
N ASN A 30 -6.55 7.36 -9.16
CA ASN A 30 -5.29 7.51 -9.90
C ASN A 30 -4.57 6.17 -10.15
N ALA A 31 -4.94 5.10 -9.41
CA ALA A 31 -4.47 3.74 -9.68
C ALA A 31 -5.26 3.06 -10.82
N LYS A 32 -6.17 3.82 -11.50
CA LYS A 32 -6.85 3.44 -12.74
C LYS A 32 -7.82 2.27 -12.59
N TYR A 33 -8.63 2.30 -11.53
CA TYR A 33 -9.77 1.39 -11.32
C TYR A 33 -10.98 2.14 -10.75
N PHE A 34 -12.16 1.56 -10.92
CA PHE A 34 -13.39 2.08 -10.33
C PHE A 34 -13.44 1.82 -8.83
N GLN A 35 -13.86 2.81 -8.05
CA GLN A 35 -13.98 2.73 -6.59
C GLN A 35 -15.21 3.47 -6.10
N ASN A 36 -15.61 3.21 -4.87
CA ASN A 36 -16.69 3.99 -4.24
C ASN A 36 -16.28 5.46 -4.15
N PRO A 37 -17.14 6.40 -4.53
CA PRO A 37 -16.83 7.82 -4.49
C PRO A 37 -16.75 8.30 -3.03
N LYS A 38 -15.89 9.26 -2.75
CA LYS A 38 -15.81 9.92 -1.43
C LYS A 38 -17.09 10.72 -1.11
N GLN A 39 -17.71 11.27 -2.15
CA GLN A 39 -18.99 11.98 -2.09
C GLN A 39 -19.76 11.62 -3.35
N VAL A 40 -21.04 11.32 -3.20
CA VAL A 40 -21.96 11.20 -4.34
C VAL A 40 -22.46 12.60 -4.68
N ALA A 41 -22.32 12.98 -5.95
CA ALA A 41 -22.83 14.28 -6.39
C ALA A 41 -24.37 14.29 -6.34
N ASP A 42 -24.93 15.44 -6.04
CA ASP A 42 -26.37 15.68 -6.19
C ASP A 42 -26.78 15.49 -7.65
N ASN A 43 -28.08 15.24 -7.89
CA ASN A 43 -28.69 15.05 -9.21
C ASN A 43 -28.20 13.79 -9.97
N PRO A 44 -28.48 12.58 -9.43
CA PRO A 44 -28.03 11.30 -10.01
C PRO A 44 -28.58 11.06 -11.43
N GLU A 45 -29.68 11.71 -11.84
CA GLU A 45 -30.26 11.68 -13.18
C GLU A 45 -29.34 12.32 -14.26
N THR A 46 -28.37 13.15 -13.84
CA THR A 46 -27.38 13.76 -14.73
C THR A 46 -26.13 12.91 -14.91
N HIS A 47 -25.96 11.91 -14.06
CA HIS A 47 -24.79 11.02 -14.10
C HIS A 47 -24.76 10.22 -15.39
N LYS A 48 -23.58 9.92 -15.88
CA LYS A 48 -23.38 9.07 -17.06
C LYS A 48 -23.33 7.60 -16.64
N ILE A 49 -24.01 6.75 -17.40
CA ILE A 49 -23.92 5.31 -17.26
C ILE A 49 -22.64 4.83 -17.93
N VAL A 50 -21.90 3.96 -17.24
CA VAL A 50 -20.75 3.22 -17.76
C VAL A 50 -21.10 1.74 -17.73
N ARG A 51 -21.21 1.13 -18.90
CA ARG A 51 -21.52 -0.29 -19.04
C ARG A 51 -20.27 -1.15 -19.01
N THR A 52 -20.43 -2.42 -18.71
CA THR A 52 -19.34 -3.42 -18.85
C THR A 52 -18.71 -3.31 -20.23
N GLY A 53 -17.38 -3.28 -20.31
CA GLY A 53 -16.62 -3.10 -21.56
C GLY A 53 -16.34 -1.63 -21.94
N GLN A 54 -17.02 -0.67 -21.31
CA GLN A 54 -16.78 0.76 -21.56
C GLN A 54 -15.67 1.31 -20.66
N PHE A 55 -15.09 2.41 -21.11
CA PHE A 55 -14.10 3.19 -20.38
C PHE A 55 -14.71 4.49 -19.87
N ALA A 56 -14.18 4.97 -18.74
CA ALA A 56 -14.45 6.33 -18.30
C ALA A 56 -13.14 6.97 -17.80
N TYR A 57 -13.00 8.28 -18.00
CA TYR A 57 -11.89 9.04 -17.44
C TYR A 57 -12.33 10.40 -16.93
N ASN A 58 -11.65 10.87 -15.90
CA ASN A 58 -11.81 12.25 -15.44
C ASN A 58 -10.98 13.16 -16.33
N ARG A 59 -11.63 14.12 -17.00
CA ARG A 59 -10.94 15.07 -17.88
C ARG A 59 -10.01 16.02 -17.12
N ALA A 60 -10.36 16.40 -15.88
CA ALA A 60 -9.55 17.30 -15.06
C ALA A 60 -8.27 16.62 -14.58
N THR A 61 -7.11 17.22 -14.90
CA THR A 61 -5.78 16.70 -14.53
C THR A 61 -5.15 17.46 -13.36
N THR A 62 -5.52 18.70 -13.11
CA THR A 62 -4.90 19.65 -12.16
C THR A 62 -4.86 19.20 -10.70
N ARG A 63 -5.75 18.29 -10.28
CA ARG A 63 -5.86 17.85 -8.87
C ARG A 63 -5.46 16.39 -8.65
N ASN A 64 -5.01 15.71 -9.70
CA ASN A 64 -4.76 14.28 -9.67
C ASN A 64 -3.26 13.93 -9.56
N GLY A 65 -2.42 14.89 -9.20
CA GLY A 65 -0.97 14.74 -9.34
C GLY A 65 -0.61 14.57 -10.82
N GLU A 66 0.45 13.86 -11.10
CA GLU A 66 0.91 13.63 -12.48
C GLU A 66 0.23 12.43 -13.16
N LYS A 67 -1.05 12.14 -12.84
CA LYS A 67 -1.77 10.97 -13.36
C LYS A 67 -3.17 11.30 -13.81
N ILE A 68 -3.61 10.67 -14.90
CA ILE A 68 -5.00 10.72 -15.35
C ILE A 68 -5.79 9.53 -14.75
N SER A 69 -6.94 9.83 -14.15
CA SER A 69 -7.87 8.81 -13.64
C SER A 69 -8.70 8.25 -14.78
N ILE A 70 -8.33 7.10 -15.31
CA ILE A 70 -9.01 6.37 -16.39
C ILE A 70 -9.16 4.89 -16.01
N ALA A 71 -10.28 4.25 -16.35
CA ALA A 71 -10.49 2.84 -16.09
C ALA A 71 -11.44 2.17 -17.09
N LEU A 72 -11.21 0.87 -17.31
CA LEU A 72 -12.13 -0.04 -18.00
C LEU A 72 -13.15 -0.60 -17.01
N ARG A 73 -14.42 -0.59 -17.37
CA ARG A 73 -15.48 -1.21 -16.57
C ARG A 73 -15.56 -2.71 -16.81
N GLU A 74 -15.08 -3.48 -15.85
CA GLU A 74 -15.13 -4.97 -15.89
C GLU A 74 -16.26 -5.55 -15.02
N GLY A 75 -16.84 -4.75 -14.13
CA GLY A 75 -17.97 -5.15 -13.27
C GLY A 75 -19.34 -4.75 -13.82
N PRO A 76 -20.41 -4.87 -13.02
CA PRO A 76 -21.77 -4.45 -13.43
C PRO A 76 -21.83 -2.99 -13.81
N ASP A 77 -22.82 -2.58 -14.58
CA ASP A 77 -23.06 -1.20 -14.97
C ASP A 77 -23.04 -0.27 -13.77
N CYS A 78 -22.41 0.89 -13.91
CA CYS A 78 -22.31 1.88 -12.84
C CYS A 78 -22.57 3.29 -13.38
N THR A 79 -22.73 4.26 -12.50
CA THR A 79 -22.79 5.67 -12.87
C THR A 79 -21.53 6.40 -12.43
N VAL A 80 -21.11 7.39 -13.22
CA VAL A 80 -20.06 8.36 -12.88
C VAL A 80 -20.61 9.77 -13.00
N SER A 81 -20.00 10.73 -12.32
CA SER A 81 -20.35 12.14 -12.45
C SER A 81 -20.35 12.60 -13.92
N SER A 82 -21.18 13.58 -14.24
CA SER A 82 -21.25 14.19 -15.57
C SER A 82 -19.92 14.76 -16.08
N ALA A 83 -18.98 15.05 -15.18
CA ALA A 83 -17.65 15.55 -15.52
C ALA A 83 -16.76 14.51 -16.23
N TYR A 84 -17.05 13.24 -16.05
CA TYR A 84 -16.30 12.16 -16.71
C TYR A 84 -16.63 12.07 -18.19
N GLN A 85 -15.63 11.74 -19.00
CA GLN A 85 -15.83 11.30 -20.37
C GLN A 85 -15.95 9.77 -20.38
N VAL A 86 -17.03 9.27 -20.99
CA VAL A 86 -17.25 7.84 -21.25
C VAL A 86 -17.01 7.53 -22.70
N PHE A 87 -16.42 6.41 -23.02
CA PHE A 87 -16.21 5.95 -24.40
C PHE A 87 -16.13 4.44 -24.47
N GLU A 88 -16.23 3.90 -25.67
CA GLU A 88 -16.13 2.48 -25.94
C GLU A 88 -15.30 2.20 -27.20
N ILE A 89 -14.85 0.97 -27.35
CA ILE A 89 -14.18 0.50 -28.56
C ILE A 89 -15.25 0.24 -29.63
N VAL A 90 -14.96 0.64 -30.87
CA VAL A 90 -15.88 0.49 -32.01
C VAL A 90 -15.98 -0.97 -32.46
N ASP A 91 -14.83 -1.67 -32.49
CA ASP A 91 -14.74 -3.07 -32.90
C ASP A 91 -13.71 -3.82 -32.08
N GLU A 92 -14.17 -4.65 -31.16
CA GLU A 92 -13.32 -5.48 -30.29
C GLU A 92 -12.57 -6.60 -31.04
N ASN A 93 -12.90 -6.85 -32.30
CA ASN A 93 -12.11 -7.74 -33.15
C ASN A 93 -10.81 -7.08 -33.67
N GLN A 94 -10.69 -5.76 -33.55
CA GLN A 94 -9.50 -5.01 -33.94
C GLN A 94 -8.69 -4.55 -32.73
N LEU A 95 -9.35 -4.13 -31.63
CA LEU A 95 -8.70 -3.63 -30.44
C LEU A 95 -9.34 -4.27 -29.19
N ASP A 96 -8.54 -5.00 -28.44
CA ASP A 96 -8.94 -5.62 -27.18
C ASP A 96 -9.03 -4.56 -26.06
N PRO A 97 -10.15 -4.48 -25.30
CA PRO A 97 -10.31 -3.48 -24.23
C PRO A 97 -9.25 -3.57 -23.15
N LYS A 98 -8.80 -4.76 -22.76
CA LYS A 98 -7.77 -4.93 -21.74
C LYS A 98 -6.40 -4.52 -22.26
N TYR A 99 -6.10 -4.79 -23.53
CA TYR A 99 -4.90 -4.29 -24.19
C TYR A 99 -4.85 -2.77 -24.20
N LEU A 100 -5.97 -2.11 -24.54
CA LEU A 100 -6.06 -0.65 -24.46
C LEU A 100 -5.91 -0.15 -23.01
N MET A 101 -6.50 -0.83 -22.04
CA MET A 101 -6.33 -0.46 -20.63
C MET A 101 -4.87 -0.58 -20.16
N MET A 102 -4.14 -1.59 -20.64
CA MET A 102 -2.69 -1.71 -20.37
C MET A 102 -1.91 -0.53 -20.96
N TRP A 103 -2.26 -0.05 -22.16
CA TRP A 103 -1.65 1.15 -22.72
C TRP A 103 -1.84 2.36 -21.82
N PHE A 104 -3.06 2.54 -21.29
CA PHE A 104 -3.36 3.63 -20.36
C PHE A 104 -2.66 3.52 -19.01
N LYS A 105 -2.27 2.32 -18.58
CA LYS A 105 -1.50 2.11 -17.33
C LYS A 105 -0.05 2.56 -17.43
N ARG A 106 0.46 2.82 -18.62
CA ARG A 106 1.85 3.25 -18.82
C ARG A 106 2.09 4.66 -18.28
N PRO A 107 3.20 4.90 -17.58
CA PRO A 107 3.58 6.27 -17.15
C PRO A 107 3.73 7.26 -18.30
N GLU A 108 4.12 6.78 -19.50
CA GLU A 108 4.21 7.61 -20.69
C GLU A 108 2.85 8.19 -21.10
N PHE A 109 1.78 7.43 -20.94
CA PHE A 109 0.43 7.91 -21.20
C PHE A 109 0.01 9.01 -20.21
N ASP A 110 0.35 8.86 -18.93
CA ASP A 110 0.10 9.90 -17.92
C ASP A 110 0.80 11.20 -18.30
N ARG A 111 2.10 11.14 -18.64
CA ARG A 111 2.86 12.32 -19.09
C ARG A 111 2.27 12.95 -20.36
N LEU A 112 1.85 12.13 -21.32
CA LEU A 112 1.19 12.59 -22.54
C LEU A 112 -0.13 13.30 -22.23
N ALA A 113 -0.97 12.70 -21.39
CA ALA A 113 -2.26 13.28 -21.02
C ALA A 113 -2.08 14.65 -20.33
N ILE A 114 -1.11 14.79 -19.45
CA ILE A 114 -0.79 16.06 -18.78
C ILE A 114 -0.26 17.08 -19.80
N PHE A 115 0.67 16.67 -20.67
CA PHE A 115 1.23 17.56 -21.68
C PHE A 115 0.16 18.15 -22.63
N TYR A 116 -0.86 17.37 -22.99
CA TYR A 116 -1.97 17.81 -23.83
C TYR A 116 -3.14 18.39 -23.06
N SER A 117 -3.04 18.53 -21.74
CA SER A 117 -4.07 19.19 -20.94
C SER A 117 -3.94 20.71 -21.01
N HIS A 118 -5.05 21.40 -21.22
CA HIS A 118 -5.10 22.85 -21.38
C HIS A 118 -6.21 23.46 -20.51
N GLY A 119 -6.02 24.70 -20.09
CA GLY A 119 -7.02 25.49 -19.34
C GLY A 119 -6.38 26.54 -18.43
N SER A 120 -7.03 27.64 -18.18
CA SER A 120 -6.50 28.74 -17.38
C SER A 120 -6.68 28.57 -15.87
N ALA A 121 -7.76 27.90 -15.43
CA ALA A 121 -8.06 27.63 -14.02
C ALA A 121 -8.08 26.14 -13.70
N HIS A 122 -8.42 25.30 -14.66
CA HIS A 122 -8.38 23.85 -14.61
C HIS A 122 -7.86 23.33 -15.94
N GLU A 123 -6.90 22.44 -15.91
CA GLU A 123 -6.37 21.76 -17.07
C GLU A 123 -7.21 20.53 -17.38
N PHE A 124 -7.66 20.40 -18.62
CA PHE A 124 -8.48 19.30 -19.08
C PHE A 124 -7.80 18.55 -20.22
N PHE A 125 -7.78 17.23 -20.11
CA PHE A 125 -7.44 16.33 -21.21
C PHE A 125 -8.72 16.05 -22.00
N GLU A 126 -8.88 16.77 -23.10
CA GLU A 126 -10.10 16.77 -23.90
C GLU A 126 -10.21 15.53 -24.80
N TRP A 127 -11.45 15.27 -25.27
CA TRP A 127 -11.73 14.10 -26.12
C TRP A 127 -10.92 14.09 -27.42
N ASP A 128 -10.74 15.25 -28.05
CA ASP A 128 -9.98 15.36 -29.30
C ASP A 128 -8.51 14.99 -29.08
N ALA A 129 -7.91 15.39 -27.95
CA ALA A 129 -6.56 14.99 -27.59
C ALA A 129 -6.47 13.46 -27.34
N MET A 130 -7.49 12.85 -26.73
CA MET A 130 -7.58 11.40 -26.58
C MET A 130 -7.61 10.69 -27.95
N CYS A 131 -8.36 11.23 -28.92
CA CYS A 131 -8.42 10.68 -30.25
C CYS A 131 -7.09 10.77 -31.02
N GLU A 132 -6.26 11.75 -30.73
CA GLU A 132 -4.94 11.92 -31.37
C GLU A 132 -3.83 11.04 -30.75
N VAL A 133 -4.12 10.33 -29.65
CA VAL A 133 -3.19 9.36 -29.08
C VAL A 133 -2.82 8.32 -30.13
N ARG A 134 -1.54 8.05 -30.24
CA ARG A 134 -1.03 7.01 -31.14
C ARG A 134 -0.47 5.84 -30.35
N LEU A 135 -0.84 4.62 -30.75
CA LEU A 135 -0.41 3.39 -30.12
C LEU A 135 -0.20 2.30 -31.17
N PRO A 136 0.65 1.30 -30.89
CA PRO A 136 0.76 0.11 -31.72
C PRO A 136 -0.50 -0.76 -31.51
N ILE A 137 -1.10 -1.21 -32.59
CA ILE A 137 -2.24 -2.14 -32.57
C ILE A 137 -1.83 -3.38 -33.36
N PRO A 138 -1.21 -4.38 -32.74
CA PRO A 138 -0.87 -5.64 -33.36
C PRO A 138 -2.12 -6.49 -33.65
N THR A 139 -1.94 -7.68 -34.22
CA THR A 139 -3.06 -8.62 -34.41
C THR A 139 -3.75 -8.91 -33.09
N LEU A 140 -5.06 -9.16 -33.11
CA LEU A 140 -5.85 -9.45 -31.92
C LEU A 140 -5.29 -10.64 -31.11
N ALA A 141 -4.79 -11.67 -31.80
CA ALA A 141 -4.12 -12.80 -31.16
C ALA A 141 -2.92 -12.34 -30.31
N ARG A 142 -2.09 -11.44 -30.85
CA ARG A 142 -0.93 -10.90 -30.12
C ARG A 142 -1.34 -9.95 -28.97
N GLN A 143 -2.39 -9.16 -29.15
CA GLN A 143 -2.96 -8.34 -28.06
C GLN A 143 -3.38 -9.23 -26.88
N ARG A 144 -4.16 -10.30 -27.16
CA ARG A 144 -4.63 -11.24 -26.14
C ARG A 144 -3.50 -12.01 -25.45
N GLU A 145 -2.45 -12.35 -26.16
CA GLU A 145 -1.25 -12.95 -25.58
C GLU A 145 -0.60 -12.02 -24.56
N ILE A 146 -0.37 -10.75 -24.92
CA ILE A 146 0.21 -9.71 -24.05
C ILE A 146 -0.71 -9.49 -22.81
N VAL A 147 -2.02 -9.42 -23.01
CA VAL A 147 -2.99 -9.30 -21.90
C VAL A 147 -2.88 -10.49 -20.96
N SER A 148 -2.84 -11.71 -21.49
CA SER A 148 -2.74 -12.94 -20.70
C SER A 148 -1.47 -13.00 -19.86
N GLU A 149 -0.32 -12.60 -20.43
CA GLU A 149 0.93 -12.47 -19.69
C GLU A 149 0.78 -11.50 -18.51
N TYR A 150 0.25 -10.30 -18.75
CA TYR A 150 0.06 -9.29 -17.72
C TYR A 150 -0.93 -9.71 -16.64
N GLU A 151 -2.06 -10.29 -17.02
CA GLU A 151 -3.07 -10.78 -16.08
C GLU A 151 -2.56 -11.93 -15.21
N THR A 152 -1.70 -12.80 -15.76
CA THR A 152 -1.05 -13.87 -14.99
C THR A 152 -0.19 -13.29 -13.86
N LEU A 153 0.61 -12.26 -14.16
CA LEU A 153 1.39 -11.57 -13.12
C LEU A 153 0.48 -10.88 -12.09
N THR A 154 -0.56 -10.20 -12.55
CA THR A 154 -1.53 -9.52 -11.68
C THR A 154 -2.23 -10.51 -10.74
N LEU A 155 -2.65 -11.66 -11.25
CA LEU A 155 -3.26 -12.72 -10.45
C LEU A 155 -2.27 -13.25 -9.40
N ARG A 156 -1.02 -13.47 -9.78
CA ARG A 156 0.01 -13.98 -8.87
C ARG A 156 0.29 -13.01 -7.74
N ILE A 157 0.42 -11.71 -8.02
CA ILE A 157 0.59 -10.66 -7.01
C ILE A 157 -0.60 -10.69 -6.04
N ARG A 158 -1.83 -10.70 -6.55
CA ARG A 158 -3.03 -10.73 -5.71
C ARG A 158 -3.10 -11.98 -4.81
N LEU A 159 -2.74 -13.14 -5.33
CA LEU A 159 -2.72 -14.38 -4.53
C LEU A 159 -1.65 -14.32 -3.44
N ASN A 160 -0.48 -13.78 -3.73
CA ASN A 160 0.56 -13.56 -2.73
C ASN A 160 0.10 -12.57 -1.65
N GLU A 161 -0.56 -11.46 -2.00
CA GLU A 161 -1.13 -10.51 -1.04
C GLU A 161 -2.16 -11.17 -0.11
N GLN A 162 -3.04 -12.01 -0.67
CA GLN A 162 -4.00 -12.77 0.13
C GLN A 162 -3.31 -13.76 1.06
N MET A 163 -2.24 -14.42 0.59
CA MET A 163 -1.44 -15.33 1.42
C MET A 163 -0.73 -14.58 2.55
N ILE A 164 -0.12 -13.43 2.27
CA ILE A 164 0.52 -12.57 3.27
C ILE A 164 -0.48 -12.17 4.35
N ALA A 165 -1.67 -11.73 3.97
CA ALA A 165 -2.71 -11.37 4.93
C ALA A 165 -3.14 -12.56 5.81
N LYS A 166 -3.27 -13.76 5.24
CA LYS A 166 -3.62 -14.96 5.99
C LYS A 166 -2.50 -15.45 6.90
N LEU A 167 -1.24 -15.33 6.48
CA LEU A 167 -0.09 -15.62 7.33
C LEU A 167 -0.07 -14.69 8.55
N GLU A 168 -0.27 -13.38 8.35
CA GLU A 168 -0.32 -12.42 9.45
C GLU A 168 -1.46 -12.72 10.43
N GLU A 169 -2.67 -12.96 9.91
CA GLU A 169 -3.84 -13.34 10.74
C GLU A 169 -3.56 -14.61 11.57
N THR A 170 -2.94 -15.62 10.94
CA THR A 170 -2.59 -16.88 11.62
C THR A 170 -1.52 -16.67 12.70
N ALA A 171 -0.51 -15.85 12.42
CA ALA A 171 0.53 -15.53 13.37
C ALA A 171 0.00 -14.75 14.58
N GLN A 172 -0.90 -13.80 14.37
CA GLN A 172 -1.60 -13.08 15.44
C GLN A 172 -2.46 -14.03 16.29
N ALA A 173 -3.23 -14.92 15.66
CA ALA A 173 -4.04 -15.90 16.38
C ALA A 173 -3.17 -16.86 17.21
N LEU A 174 -2.04 -17.29 16.66
CA LEU A 174 -1.10 -18.17 17.37
C LEU A 174 -0.47 -17.44 18.57
N TYR A 175 -0.08 -16.18 18.41
CA TYR A 175 0.40 -15.35 19.51
C TYR A 175 -0.63 -15.29 20.64
N ARG A 176 -1.88 -14.94 20.32
CA ARG A 176 -2.95 -14.88 21.33
C ARG A 176 -3.16 -16.19 22.04
N LYS A 177 -3.21 -17.30 21.29
CA LYS A 177 -3.40 -18.64 21.85
C LYS A 177 -2.29 -19.03 22.84
N MET A 178 -1.05 -18.66 22.55
CA MET A 178 0.10 -19.04 23.39
C MET A 178 0.30 -18.11 24.59
N PHE A 179 0.10 -16.81 24.41
CA PHE A 179 0.53 -15.82 25.41
C PHE A 179 -0.58 -14.93 25.96
N VAL A 180 -1.85 -15.08 25.51
CA VAL A 180 -2.96 -14.24 25.95
C VAL A 180 -4.15 -15.08 26.36
N ASP A 181 -4.72 -15.87 25.42
CA ASP A 181 -5.94 -16.60 25.62
C ASP A 181 -5.70 -17.87 26.47
N GLY A 182 -6.36 -17.98 27.60
CA GLY A 182 -6.24 -19.15 28.48
C GLY A 182 -5.02 -19.14 29.40
N VAL A 183 -4.23 -18.09 29.45
CA VAL A 183 -3.18 -17.92 30.46
C VAL A 183 -3.81 -17.38 31.74
N ASP A 184 -3.84 -18.23 32.76
CA ASP A 184 -4.33 -17.83 34.10
C ASP A 184 -3.25 -17.04 34.84
N LYS A 185 -3.52 -15.77 35.14
CA LYS A 185 -2.59 -14.89 35.85
C LYS A 185 -2.26 -15.35 37.28
N GLU A 186 -3.17 -16.10 37.90
CA GLU A 186 -3.01 -16.57 39.26
C GLU A 186 -2.28 -17.93 39.31
N ASN A 187 -2.32 -18.70 38.20
CA ASN A 187 -1.71 -20.03 38.09
C ASN A 187 -0.89 -20.13 36.79
N LEU A 188 0.20 -19.40 36.74
CA LEU A 188 1.09 -19.44 35.57
C LEU A 188 1.75 -20.82 35.41
N PRO A 189 2.00 -21.28 34.17
CA PRO A 189 2.82 -22.47 33.93
C PRO A 189 4.18 -22.37 34.59
N GLU A 190 4.80 -23.53 34.91
CA GLU A 190 6.12 -23.58 35.51
C GLU A 190 7.15 -22.84 34.66
N GLY A 191 7.95 -21.98 35.28
CA GLY A 191 8.96 -21.18 34.63
C GLY A 191 8.41 -19.86 33.98
N TRP A 192 7.08 -19.69 33.97
CA TRP A 192 6.48 -18.44 33.48
C TRP A 192 6.40 -17.38 34.58
N ARG A 193 6.51 -16.13 34.17
CA ARG A 193 6.30 -14.99 35.07
C ARG A 193 5.60 -13.82 34.38
N LEU A 194 4.92 -13.02 35.15
CA LEU A 194 4.47 -11.70 34.67
C LEU A 194 5.66 -10.73 34.72
N GLY A 195 5.85 -10.00 33.66
CA GLY A 195 6.86 -8.96 33.53
C GLY A 195 6.30 -7.76 32.79
N THR A 196 7.18 -6.87 32.35
CA THR A 196 6.83 -5.70 31.56
C THR A 196 7.57 -5.69 30.22
N LEU A 197 7.06 -4.94 29.25
CA LEU A 197 7.79 -4.76 27.98
C LEU A 197 9.18 -4.16 28.23
N GLY A 198 9.34 -3.28 29.20
CA GLY A 198 10.64 -2.72 29.57
C GLY A 198 11.65 -3.73 30.11
N ASP A 199 11.21 -4.94 30.53
CA ASP A 199 12.13 -6.02 30.90
C ASP A 199 12.82 -6.63 29.66
N ILE A 200 12.16 -6.64 28.51
CA ILE A 200 12.58 -7.36 27.30
C ILE A 200 12.97 -6.47 26.12
N VAL A 201 12.54 -5.20 26.09
CA VAL A 201 12.80 -4.26 24.99
C VAL A 201 13.26 -2.90 25.50
N ASP A 202 14.13 -2.25 24.75
CA ASP A 202 14.56 -0.88 24.96
C ASP A 202 14.19 0.02 23.77
N SER A 203 13.95 1.29 24.03
CA SER A 203 13.91 2.32 23.00
C SER A 203 15.30 2.74 22.60
N TYR A 204 15.72 2.35 21.38
CA TYR A 204 17.04 2.64 20.87
C TYR A 204 17.06 3.98 20.13
N SER A 205 17.90 4.91 20.58
CA SER A 205 17.93 6.28 20.05
C SER A 205 19.34 6.76 19.71
N LYS A 206 20.15 5.89 19.08
CA LYS A 206 21.47 6.28 18.61
C LYS A 206 21.36 7.09 17.32
N THR A 207 22.04 8.23 17.30
CA THR A 207 22.12 9.10 16.12
C THR A 207 22.88 8.39 15.00
N HIS A 208 22.39 8.50 13.77
CA HIS A 208 23.05 8.00 12.57
C HIS A 208 24.38 8.72 12.34
N THR A 209 25.38 8.04 11.81
CA THR A 209 26.72 8.61 11.59
C THR A 209 26.78 9.53 10.38
N PHE A 210 25.85 9.38 9.42
CA PHE A 210 25.78 10.16 8.17
C PHE A 210 27.09 10.13 7.36
N ASP A 211 27.73 8.97 7.32
CA ASP A 211 28.99 8.73 6.62
C ASP A 211 28.84 8.52 5.10
N LYS A 212 27.61 8.40 4.59
CA LYS A 212 27.28 8.31 3.17
C LYS A 212 26.70 9.65 2.68
N LYS A 213 26.82 9.93 1.38
CA LYS A 213 26.26 11.14 0.76
C LYS A 213 24.73 11.07 0.58
N GLU A 214 24.21 9.87 0.39
CA GLU A 214 22.79 9.59 0.19
C GLU A 214 22.36 8.49 1.15
N LEU A 215 21.20 8.65 1.73
CA LEU A 215 20.55 7.72 2.64
C LEU A 215 19.05 7.69 2.36
N ILE A 216 18.35 6.71 2.92
CA ILE A 216 16.91 6.59 2.84
C ILE A 216 16.32 7.15 4.13
N PHE A 217 15.57 8.26 4.05
CA PHE A 217 14.93 8.85 5.22
C PHE A 217 13.49 8.34 5.35
N LEU A 218 13.20 7.68 6.47
CA LEU A 218 11.86 7.23 6.81
C LEU A 218 11.19 8.18 7.82
N ASN A 219 10.09 8.76 7.39
CA ASN A 219 9.15 9.44 8.27
C ASN A 219 8.04 8.47 8.71
N THR A 220 7.13 8.90 9.60
CA THR A 220 5.98 8.10 10.03
C THR A 220 5.03 7.73 8.90
N SER A 221 4.95 8.54 7.83
CA SER A 221 4.15 8.25 6.62
C SER A 221 4.70 7.08 5.79
N ASP A 222 5.99 6.79 5.91
CA ASP A 222 6.71 5.89 5.03
C ASP A 222 6.74 4.44 5.53
N ILE A 223 6.00 4.19 6.63
CA ILE A 223 5.74 2.85 7.15
C ILE A 223 4.23 2.65 7.35
N LEU A 224 3.73 1.44 7.09
CA LEU A 224 2.33 1.10 7.24
C LEU A 224 2.13 -0.40 7.40
N ASP A 225 1.42 -0.79 8.46
CA ASP A 225 0.91 -2.14 8.72
C ASP A 225 1.96 -3.24 8.45
N GLY A 226 3.12 -3.05 9.05
CA GLY A 226 4.25 -3.97 8.99
C GLY A 226 5.21 -3.76 7.82
N LYS A 227 4.97 -2.78 6.93
CA LYS A 227 5.77 -2.54 5.73
C LYS A 227 6.50 -1.21 5.78
N ILE A 228 7.73 -1.19 5.25
CA ILE A 228 8.44 0.01 4.84
C ILE A 228 8.02 0.30 3.38
N LEU A 229 7.57 1.52 3.11
CA LEU A 229 6.98 1.91 1.82
C LEU A 229 7.95 2.69 0.93
N LEU A 230 9.01 3.26 1.51
CA LEU A 230 9.97 4.13 0.82
C LEU A 230 11.36 3.51 0.83
N HIS A 231 11.96 3.38 -0.37
CA HIS A 231 13.31 2.88 -0.57
C HIS A 231 14.16 3.80 -1.46
N ASP A 232 13.68 5.04 -1.70
CA ASP A 232 14.37 6.01 -2.53
C ASP A 232 15.46 6.71 -1.73
N TYR A 233 16.68 6.73 -2.28
CA TYR A 233 17.80 7.50 -1.72
C TYR A 233 17.59 9.00 -1.90
N SER A 234 18.01 9.76 -0.91
CA SER A 234 18.03 11.23 -0.93
C SER A 234 19.33 11.75 -0.35
N GLU A 235 19.77 12.91 -0.84
CA GLU A 235 20.98 13.56 -0.39
C GLU A 235 20.86 13.92 1.10
N VAL A 236 21.84 13.53 1.90
CA VAL A 236 21.88 13.78 3.35
C VAL A 236 21.76 15.27 3.68
N GLU A 237 22.38 16.15 2.87
CA GLU A 237 22.34 17.60 3.05
C GLU A 237 20.93 18.20 2.95
N LYS A 238 20.01 17.51 2.23
CA LYS A 238 18.62 17.93 2.04
C LYS A 238 17.66 17.32 3.06
N MET A 239 18.15 16.43 3.92
CA MET A 239 17.30 15.75 4.91
C MET A 239 16.82 16.70 6.00
N PRO A 240 15.57 16.54 6.47
CA PRO A 240 15.04 17.37 7.55
C PRO A 240 15.77 17.06 8.87
N GLY A 241 15.84 18.05 9.78
CA GLY A 241 16.53 17.90 11.06
C GLY A 241 15.97 16.83 12.01
N GLN A 242 14.81 16.25 11.68
CA GLN A 242 14.24 15.10 12.39
C GLN A 242 14.80 13.74 11.90
N ALA A 243 15.54 13.67 10.80
CA ALA A 243 16.25 12.49 10.35
C ALA A 243 17.44 12.25 11.28
N LYS A 244 17.33 11.30 12.21
CA LYS A 244 18.33 11.15 13.27
C LYS A 244 18.71 9.75 13.67
N LYS A 245 17.75 8.82 13.79
CA LYS A 245 18.01 7.54 14.45
C LYS A 245 18.46 6.51 13.43
N MET A 246 19.48 5.74 13.77
CA MET A 246 19.90 4.56 13.02
C MET A 246 19.04 3.35 13.41
N ILE A 247 18.93 2.39 12.48
CA ILE A 247 18.21 1.13 12.67
C ILE A 247 19.10 -0.07 12.35
N ALA A 248 18.63 -1.24 12.72
CA ALA A 248 19.23 -2.53 12.37
C ALA A 248 18.13 -3.56 12.11
N ASN A 249 18.49 -4.65 11.43
CA ASN A 249 17.57 -5.76 11.24
C ASN A 249 17.08 -6.32 12.58
N GLY A 250 15.77 -6.56 12.66
CA GLY A 250 15.07 -6.98 13.85
C GLY A 250 14.55 -5.84 14.72
N ASP A 251 14.89 -4.58 14.47
CA ASP A 251 14.26 -3.46 15.17
C ASP A 251 12.79 -3.35 14.77
N ILE A 252 11.96 -2.95 15.74
CA ILE A 252 10.56 -2.60 15.49
C ILE A 252 10.47 -1.08 15.41
N LEU A 253 10.04 -0.57 14.27
CA LEU A 253 9.68 0.83 14.10
C LEU A 253 8.22 1.01 14.53
N PHE A 254 7.96 1.94 15.43
CA PHE A 254 6.61 2.21 15.90
C PHE A 254 6.38 3.73 16.03
N SER A 255 5.34 4.26 15.38
CA SER A 255 5.06 5.69 15.42
C SER A 255 4.62 6.16 16.80
N GLU A 256 5.18 7.27 17.26
CA GLU A 256 4.68 7.97 18.45
C GLU A 256 3.31 8.61 18.21
N ILE A 257 2.91 8.81 16.95
CA ILE A 257 1.73 9.60 16.59
C ILE A 257 0.63 8.67 16.09
N ARG A 258 -0.56 8.79 16.69
CA ARG A 258 -1.80 8.12 16.27
C ARG A 258 -1.60 6.62 16.02
N PRO A 259 -1.44 5.80 17.06
CA PRO A 259 -1.23 4.35 16.93
C PRO A 259 -2.26 3.64 16.03
N ALA A 260 -3.53 4.08 16.04
CA ALA A 260 -4.59 3.54 15.19
C ALA A 260 -4.30 3.64 13.68
N ASN A 261 -3.39 4.54 13.26
CA ASN A 261 -2.97 4.64 11.85
C ASN A 261 -2.04 3.49 11.43
N LYS A 262 -1.72 2.55 12.33
CA LYS A 262 -0.88 1.37 12.08
C LYS A 262 0.48 1.69 11.46
N ARG A 263 1.10 2.77 11.91
CA ARG A 263 2.44 3.17 11.46
C ARG A 263 3.49 2.43 12.26
N PHE A 264 3.70 1.16 11.91
CA PHE A 264 4.72 0.28 12.47
C PHE A 264 5.30 -0.64 11.38
N ALA A 265 6.54 -1.10 11.58
CA ALA A 265 7.21 -2.08 10.72
C ALA A 265 8.26 -2.86 11.52
N LEU A 266 8.56 -4.09 11.10
CA LEU A 266 9.74 -4.84 11.54
C LEU A 266 10.83 -4.65 10.48
N VAL A 267 11.99 -4.14 10.87
CA VAL A 267 13.11 -3.90 9.97
C VAL A 267 13.68 -5.23 9.46
N ARG A 268 13.70 -5.39 8.14
CA ARG A 268 14.29 -6.51 7.41
C ARG A 268 14.79 -6.03 6.06
N GLU A 269 15.87 -5.29 6.09
CA GLU A 269 16.46 -4.68 4.91
C GLU A 269 17.81 -5.32 4.60
N GLU A 270 18.21 -5.34 3.34
CA GLU A 270 19.52 -5.83 2.94
C GLU A 270 20.63 -4.93 3.50
N HIS A 271 20.38 -3.62 3.48
CA HIS A 271 21.28 -2.57 3.95
C HIS A 271 20.60 -1.65 4.98
N PRO A 272 20.31 -2.13 6.22
CA PRO A 272 19.63 -1.32 7.24
C PRO A 272 20.44 -0.08 7.65
N GLU A 273 21.77 -0.09 7.45
CA GLU A 273 22.66 1.04 7.69
C GLU A 273 22.45 2.21 6.72
N ASP A 274 21.72 1.99 5.62
CA ASP A 274 21.37 3.07 4.68
C ASP A 274 20.11 3.83 5.10
N PHE A 275 19.43 3.36 6.14
CA PHE A 275 18.21 3.98 6.62
C PHE A 275 18.46 4.87 7.83
N VAL A 276 17.89 6.07 7.76
CA VAL A 276 17.80 7.00 8.89
C VAL A 276 16.32 7.28 9.16
N VAL A 277 15.88 7.17 10.41
CA VAL A 277 14.46 7.34 10.74
C VAL A 277 14.20 8.59 11.55
N SER A 278 12.99 9.10 11.43
CA SER A 278 12.48 10.28 12.11
C SER A 278 12.55 10.13 13.63
N THR A 279 12.76 11.23 14.33
CA THR A 279 12.62 11.28 15.80
C THR A 279 11.24 10.85 16.29
N LYS A 280 10.21 10.92 15.44
CA LYS A 280 8.82 10.50 15.74
C LYS A 280 8.54 9.01 15.52
N LEU A 281 9.55 8.24 15.13
CA LEU A 281 9.53 6.78 15.13
C LEU A 281 10.32 6.28 16.33
N MET A 282 9.67 5.54 17.22
CA MET A 282 10.37 4.73 18.20
C MET A 282 11.08 3.60 17.49
N VAL A 283 12.33 3.37 17.82
CA VAL A 283 13.10 2.20 17.39
C VAL A 283 13.17 1.27 18.61
N LEU A 284 12.41 0.20 18.59
CA LEU A 284 12.32 -0.75 19.70
C LEU A 284 13.22 -1.95 19.40
N ARG A 285 14.14 -2.23 20.31
CA ARG A 285 15.13 -3.31 20.16
C ARG A 285 15.08 -4.23 21.36
N THR A 286 15.01 -5.54 21.12
CA THR A 286 15.04 -6.52 22.20
C THR A 286 16.44 -6.57 22.86
N LYS A 287 16.45 -6.81 24.16
CA LYS A 287 17.68 -6.91 24.97
C LYS A 287 18.40 -8.21 24.66
N LYS A 288 19.71 -8.15 24.41
CA LYS A 288 20.52 -9.29 23.95
C LYS A 288 20.68 -10.44 24.97
N ASN A 289 20.38 -10.23 26.24
CA ASN A 289 20.68 -11.15 27.33
C ASN A 289 19.45 -11.87 27.90
N ILE A 290 18.31 -11.78 27.22
CA ILE A 290 17.10 -12.46 27.64
C ILE A 290 16.86 -13.59 26.65
N TYR A 291 16.90 -14.84 27.14
CA TYR A 291 16.77 -16.06 26.35
C TYR A 291 15.62 -15.95 25.34
N GLY A 292 15.91 -16.20 24.07
CA GLY A 292 14.93 -16.53 23.04
C GLY A 292 13.86 -15.49 22.71
N TYR A 293 13.91 -14.27 23.28
CA TYR A 293 12.88 -13.27 22.96
C TYR A 293 13.07 -12.76 21.57
N SER A 294 12.26 -13.29 20.67
CA SER A 294 12.26 -12.77 19.32
C SER A 294 11.58 -11.39 19.30
N ASN A 295 12.14 -10.49 18.50
CA ASN A 295 11.49 -9.21 18.20
C ASN A 295 10.03 -9.41 17.73
N LEU A 296 9.73 -10.58 17.15
CA LEU A 296 8.40 -10.95 16.70
C LEU A 296 7.40 -11.03 17.86
N LYS A 297 7.77 -11.52 19.05
CA LYS A 297 6.87 -11.55 20.19
C LYS A 297 6.44 -10.14 20.60
N VAL A 298 7.38 -9.21 20.68
CA VAL A 298 7.11 -7.79 20.97
C VAL A 298 6.30 -7.15 19.83
N TYR A 299 6.65 -7.46 18.59
CA TYR A 299 5.92 -6.97 17.42
C TYR A 299 4.45 -7.43 17.47
N PHE A 300 4.19 -8.72 17.66
CA PHE A 300 2.83 -9.24 17.73
C PHE A 300 2.05 -8.74 18.94
N TYR A 301 2.70 -8.52 20.08
CA TYR A 301 2.07 -7.85 21.22
C TYR A 301 1.60 -6.44 20.87
N LEU A 302 2.50 -5.60 20.35
CA LEU A 302 2.22 -4.20 20.08
C LEU A 302 1.22 -3.98 18.94
N THR A 303 1.10 -4.95 18.04
CA THR A 303 0.22 -4.86 16.87
C THR A 303 -1.15 -5.53 17.09
N GLN A 304 -1.43 -6.08 18.29
CA GLN A 304 -2.77 -6.54 18.65
C GLN A 304 -3.79 -5.40 18.54
N PRO A 305 -4.98 -5.64 17.96
CA PRO A 305 -6.00 -4.59 17.80
C PRO A 305 -6.38 -3.92 19.12
N ASP A 306 -6.55 -4.68 20.20
CA ASP A 306 -6.88 -4.18 21.52
C ASP A 306 -5.75 -3.34 22.14
N VAL A 307 -4.49 -3.69 21.89
CA VAL A 307 -3.33 -2.90 22.33
C VAL A 307 -3.22 -1.60 21.54
N LEU A 308 -3.45 -1.64 20.23
CA LEU A 308 -3.45 -0.43 19.41
C LEU A 308 -4.58 0.53 19.78
N ASP A 309 -5.78 0.01 20.05
CA ASP A 309 -6.94 0.80 20.49
C ASP A 309 -6.67 1.44 21.85
N ASP A 310 -6.07 0.72 22.79
CA ASP A 310 -5.71 1.26 24.10
C ASP A 310 -4.62 2.34 23.98
N LEU A 311 -3.57 2.10 23.20
CA LEU A 311 -2.54 3.09 22.93
C LEU A 311 -3.12 4.35 22.24
N GLN A 312 -4.09 4.20 21.34
CA GLN A 312 -4.77 5.34 20.72
C GLN A 312 -5.57 6.15 21.76
N LYS A 313 -6.33 5.49 22.64
CA LYS A 313 -7.05 6.17 23.73
C LYS A 313 -6.10 6.94 24.66
N GLN A 314 -4.95 6.36 24.98
CA GLN A 314 -3.93 7.05 25.77
C GLN A 314 -3.32 8.25 25.02
N ALA A 315 -3.09 8.11 23.72
CA ALA A 315 -2.63 9.21 22.88
C ALA A 315 -3.64 10.36 22.83
N ASP A 316 -4.93 10.05 22.66
CA ASP A 316 -6.02 11.04 22.61
C ASP A 316 -6.19 11.79 23.93
N GLY A 317 -5.86 11.17 25.06
CA GLY A 317 -5.81 11.80 26.39
C GLY A 317 -4.58 12.65 26.65
N SER A 318 -3.60 12.68 25.74
CA SER A 318 -2.40 13.50 25.89
C SER A 318 -2.72 14.99 25.69
N SER A 319 -2.04 15.87 26.46
CA SER A 319 -2.26 17.32 26.42
C SER A 319 -1.57 18.01 25.24
N GLY A 320 -0.96 17.27 24.30
CA GLY A 320 -0.23 17.80 23.16
C GLY A 320 -1.10 18.20 21.98
N THR A 321 -0.55 18.98 21.05
CA THR A 321 -1.23 19.41 19.82
C THR A 321 -1.63 18.23 18.92
N PHE A 322 -0.92 17.11 19.04
CA PHE A 322 -1.23 15.86 18.32
C PHE A 322 -1.30 14.69 19.31
N PRO A 323 -2.27 13.76 19.13
CA PRO A 323 -2.30 12.50 19.87
C PRO A 323 -0.98 11.74 19.73
N GLN A 324 -0.24 11.60 20.85
CA GLN A 324 1.04 10.92 20.83
C GLN A 324 1.28 10.09 22.08
N ILE A 325 2.06 9.04 21.91
CA ILE A 325 2.55 8.15 22.96
C ILE A 325 4.08 8.24 23.06
N THR A 326 4.61 7.78 24.19
CA THR A 326 6.07 7.63 24.38
C THR A 326 6.39 6.22 24.85
N PHE A 327 7.64 5.80 24.66
CA PHE A 327 8.09 4.51 25.19
C PHE A 327 7.95 4.46 26.72
N GLU A 328 8.50 5.44 27.42
CA GLU A 328 8.53 5.47 28.89
C GLU A 328 7.13 5.57 29.52
N GLY A 329 6.26 6.38 28.93
CA GLY A 329 4.93 6.64 29.51
C GLY A 329 3.87 5.59 29.16
N ASN A 330 3.96 4.96 28.00
CA ASN A 330 2.85 4.19 27.46
C ASN A 330 3.20 2.74 27.08
N ILE A 331 4.49 2.44 26.83
CA ILE A 331 4.93 1.11 26.35
C ILE A 331 5.69 0.34 27.42
N ARG A 332 6.70 0.96 28.03
CA ARG A 332 7.64 0.31 28.95
C ARG A 332 6.97 -0.48 30.07
N GLY A 333 5.98 0.12 30.73
CA GLY A 333 5.26 -0.46 31.86
C GLY A 333 4.15 -1.47 31.53
N ARG A 334 3.92 -1.78 30.23
CA ARG A 334 2.87 -2.71 29.85
C ARG A 334 3.23 -4.13 30.24
N GLU A 335 2.26 -4.79 30.89
CA GLU A 335 2.41 -6.19 31.31
C GLU A 335 2.51 -7.11 30.10
N ILE A 336 3.42 -8.08 30.22
CA ILE A 336 3.57 -9.17 29.23
C ILE A 336 3.92 -10.46 29.99
N PHE A 337 3.42 -11.60 29.53
CA PHE A 337 3.86 -12.89 30.02
C PHE A 337 5.23 -13.24 29.45
N ILE A 338 6.14 -13.55 30.34
CA ILE A 338 7.51 -14.00 30.06
C ILE A 338 7.50 -15.51 30.29
N ALA A 339 7.55 -16.27 29.22
CA ALA A 339 7.50 -17.71 29.25
C ALA A 339 8.89 -18.32 29.58
N ASP A 340 8.92 -19.63 29.85
CA ASP A 340 10.17 -20.35 29.95
C ASP A 340 10.88 -20.45 28.59
N GLU A 341 12.18 -20.78 28.60
CA GLU A 341 13.04 -20.86 27.42
C GLU A 341 12.50 -21.85 26.37
N LYS A 342 11.90 -22.94 26.77
CA LYS A 342 11.36 -23.97 25.87
C LYS A 342 10.14 -23.42 25.13
N SER A 343 9.19 -22.80 25.83
CA SER A 343 7.99 -22.21 25.24
C SER A 343 8.31 -21.04 24.31
N GLU A 344 9.28 -20.18 24.67
CA GLU A 344 9.76 -19.10 23.81
C GLU A 344 10.40 -19.65 22.54
N LYS A 345 11.20 -20.71 22.64
CA LYS A 345 11.83 -21.34 21.49
C LYS A 345 10.81 -22.02 20.58
N GLU A 346 9.85 -22.75 21.13
CA GLU A 346 8.76 -23.36 20.36
C GLU A 346 7.96 -22.30 19.57
N TRP A 347 7.70 -21.15 20.20
CA TRP A 347 7.11 -20.00 19.52
C TRP A 347 8.00 -19.48 18.39
N GLU A 348 9.27 -19.20 18.67
CA GLU A 348 10.20 -18.64 17.69
C GLU A 348 10.39 -19.58 16.49
N ASP A 349 10.55 -20.87 16.72
CA ASP A 349 10.68 -21.87 15.67
C ASP A 349 9.42 -21.91 14.76
N CYS A 350 8.25 -21.83 15.37
CA CYS A 350 6.99 -21.82 14.63
C CYS A 350 6.82 -20.53 13.84
N ILE A 351 6.96 -19.37 14.49
CA ILE A 351 6.63 -18.07 13.89
C ILE A 351 7.66 -17.64 12.83
N SER A 352 8.92 -18.06 12.98
CA SER A 352 9.98 -17.74 12.03
C SER A 352 9.69 -18.32 10.65
N VAL A 353 9.07 -19.50 10.57
CA VAL A 353 8.67 -20.13 9.30
C VAL A 353 7.58 -19.30 8.60
N TYR A 354 6.56 -18.87 9.35
CA TYR A 354 5.50 -18.00 8.81
C TYR A 354 6.07 -16.68 8.28
N TYR A 355 6.95 -16.07 9.06
CA TYR A 355 7.52 -14.78 8.73
C TYR A 355 8.48 -14.87 7.54
N LYS A 356 9.23 -15.96 7.42
CA LYS A 356 10.07 -16.24 6.26
C LYS A 356 9.22 -16.38 4.99
N CYS A 357 8.14 -17.16 5.06
CA CYS A 357 7.22 -17.34 3.94
C CYS A 357 6.59 -16.00 3.51
N ARG A 358 6.16 -15.18 4.47
CA ARG A 358 5.66 -13.82 4.20
C ARG A 358 6.68 -12.99 3.43
N TRP A 359 7.92 -12.92 3.94
CA TRP A 359 8.99 -12.16 3.31
C TRP A 359 9.29 -12.63 1.88
N GLU A 360 9.36 -13.94 1.65
CA GLU A 360 9.55 -14.51 0.31
C GLU A 360 8.43 -14.10 -0.66
N LYS A 361 7.19 -13.99 -0.18
CA LYS A 361 6.05 -13.53 -0.99
C LYS A 361 6.09 -12.02 -1.26
N GLU A 362 6.56 -11.23 -0.33
CA GLU A 362 6.79 -9.80 -0.52
C GLU A 362 7.86 -9.56 -1.59
N GLN A 363 9.01 -10.26 -1.51
CA GLN A 363 10.07 -10.21 -2.52
C GLN A 363 9.62 -10.71 -3.90
N GLU A 364 8.80 -11.77 -3.95
CA GLU A 364 8.20 -12.24 -5.19
C GLU A 364 7.31 -11.15 -5.82
N ASN A 365 6.51 -10.45 -5.02
CA ASN A 365 5.62 -9.38 -5.51
C ASN A 365 6.38 -8.18 -6.07
N GLU A 366 7.50 -7.80 -5.47
CA GLU A 366 8.37 -6.75 -6.00
C GLU A 366 8.86 -7.10 -7.41
N LYS A 367 9.41 -8.31 -7.60
CA LYS A 367 9.87 -8.79 -8.90
C LYS A 367 8.74 -8.91 -9.94
N LEU A 368 7.56 -9.36 -9.53
CA LEU A 368 6.40 -9.46 -10.41
C LEU A 368 5.92 -8.06 -10.85
N THR A 369 5.95 -7.08 -9.96
CA THR A 369 5.60 -5.68 -10.27
C THR A 369 6.60 -5.05 -11.24
N GLU A 370 7.89 -5.34 -11.07
CA GLU A 370 8.92 -4.94 -12.01
C GLU A 370 8.69 -5.56 -13.40
N LEU A 371 8.39 -6.86 -13.45
CA LEU A 371 8.04 -7.54 -14.71
C LEU A 371 6.80 -6.93 -15.38
N GLN A 372 5.76 -6.58 -14.63
CA GLN A 372 4.60 -5.87 -15.17
C GLN A 372 5.01 -4.54 -15.80
N SER A 373 5.85 -3.77 -15.12
CA SER A 373 6.36 -2.49 -15.62
C SER A 373 7.15 -2.66 -16.92
N LEU A 374 7.98 -3.70 -17.01
CA LEU A 374 8.73 -4.04 -18.22
C LEU A 374 7.81 -4.46 -19.39
N LEU A 375 6.74 -5.21 -19.12
CA LEU A 375 5.75 -5.57 -20.15
C LEU A 375 5.05 -4.32 -20.69
N LEU A 376 4.61 -3.41 -19.81
CA LEU A 376 4.00 -2.15 -20.22
C LEU A 376 4.98 -1.29 -21.05
N ALA A 377 6.24 -1.22 -20.67
CA ALA A 377 7.26 -0.49 -21.42
C ALA A 377 7.50 -1.08 -22.82
N ARG A 378 7.43 -2.42 -22.99
CA ARG A 378 7.59 -3.10 -24.27
C ARG A 378 6.45 -2.84 -25.26
N MET A 379 5.26 -2.52 -24.79
CA MET A 379 4.12 -2.19 -25.66
C MET A 379 4.38 -0.97 -26.56
N GLY A 380 5.30 -0.08 -26.17
CA GLY A 380 5.68 1.12 -26.92
C GLY A 380 6.94 0.96 -27.80
N LYS A 381 7.45 -0.24 -27.94
CA LYS A 381 8.59 -0.57 -28.80
C LYS A 381 8.14 -1.49 -29.95
#